data_c41efd94bda4895f2949ccac5f68902c
#
_entry.id   c41efd94bda4895f2949ccac5f68902c
#
_cell.length_a   1.000
_cell.length_b   1.000
_cell.length_c   1.000
_cell.angle_alpha   90.00
_cell.angle_beta   90.00
_cell.angle_gamma   90.00
#
_symmetry.space_group_name_H-M   'P 1'
#
loop_
_entity.id
_entity.type
_entity.pdbx_description
1 polymer ?
#
loop_
_entity_poly.entity_id
_entity_poly.type
_entity_poly.pdbx_seq_one_letter_code
_entity_poly.pdbx_strand_id
1 'polypeptide(L)'
;TSIITAHPEVKTWLVTGANEEGTIGACRALESAGLDKDACVVGLGGYMAKDEWNNKGADGTCMKAAAYFSSLSVGEGSVNVLYQIIDGQTPDMETAVDAVIVTPENYKDEMGKDAE
;
A
#
# COMPACT_ATOMS: atom_id res chain seq x y z
N THR A 1 7.11 -16.21 -6.51
CA THR A 1 8.08 -17.33 -6.42
C THR A 1 8.48 -17.82 -7.80
N SER A 2 7.55 -18.22 -8.69
CA SER A 2 7.87 -18.75 -10.02
C SER A 2 8.71 -17.80 -10.89
N ILE A 3 8.45 -16.51 -10.88
CA ILE A 3 9.25 -15.50 -11.61
C ILE A 3 10.68 -15.44 -11.08
N ILE A 4 10.86 -15.42 -9.75
CA ILE A 4 12.20 -15.42 -9.13
C ILE A 4 12.97 -16.68 -9.55
N THR A 5 12.31 -17.83 -9.55
CA THR A 5 12.93 -19.10 -9.96
C THR A 5 13.27 -19.12 -11.47
N ALA A 6 12.42 -18.51 -12.30
CA ALA A 6 12.63 -18.45 -13.75
C ALA A 6 13.75 -17.47 -14.16
N HIS A 7 14.10 -16.52 -13.30
CA HIS A 7 15.08 -15.47 -13.57
C HIS A 7 16.17 -15.40 -12.48
N PRO A 8 16.97 -16.43 -12.31
CA PRO A 8 17.99 -16.50 -11.26
C PRO A 8 19.14 -15.48 -11.47
N GLU A 9 19.26 -14.92 -12.67
CA GLU A 9 20.20 -13.86 -13.01
C GLU A 9 19.80 -12.48 -12.43
N VAL A 10 18.52 -12.26 -12.17
CA VAL A 10 18.02 -10.99 -11.63
C VAL A 10 18.25 -10.94 -10.13
N LYS A 11 18.99 -9.94 -9.68
CA LYS A 11 19.38 -9.76 -8.26
C LYS A 11 18.65 -8.61 -7.59
N THR A 12 18.24 -7.59 -8.34
CA THR A 12 17.55 -6.42 -7.81
C THR A 12 16.10 -6.41 -8.30
N TRP A 13 15.17 -6.21 -7.38
CA TRP A 13 13.74 -6.31 -7.66
C TRP A 13 13.00 -5.03 -7.25
N LEU A 14 12.25 -4.47 -8.19
CA LEU A 14 11.21 -3.48 -7.91
C LEU A 14 9.85 -4.14 -8.12
N VAL A 15 9.03 -4.15 -7.09
CA VAL A 15 7.72 -4.81 -7.11
C VAL A 15 6.63 -3.84 -6.68
N THR A 16 5.57 -3.79 -7.44
CA THR A 16 4.33 -3.10 -7.06
C THR A 16 3.13 -3.99 -7.37
N GLY A 17 2.01 -3.70 -6.77
CA GLY A 17 0.77 -4.45 -6.95
C GLY A 17 -0.47 -3.60 -6.74
N ALA A 18 -1.61 -4.13 -7.19
CA ALA A 18 -2.91 -3.46 -7.09
C ALA A 18 -3.52 -3.51 -5.67
N ASN A 19 -2.90 -4.26 -4.75
CA ASN A 19 -3.27 -4.34 -3.34
C ASN A 19 -2.06 -4.76 -2.49
N GLU A 20 -2.18 -4.62 -1.17
CA GLU A 20 -1.08 -4.94 -0.26
C GLU A 20 -0.91 -6.43 0.00
N GLU A 21 -1.96 -7.23 -0.08
CA GLU A 21 -1.86 -8.70 0.08
C GLU A 21 -0.89 -9.29 -0.94
N GLY A 22 -1.00 -8.85 -2.20
CA GLY A 22 -0.09 -9.28 -3.27
C GLY A 22 1.35 -8.82 -3.05
N THR A 23 1.54 -7.58 -2.61
CA THR A 23 2.88 -7.02 -2.39
C THR A 23 3.55 -7.58 -1.12
N ILE A 24 2.81 -7.81 -0.05
CA ILE A 24 3.31 -8.55 1.13
C ILE A 24 3.68 -9.99 0.75
N GLY A 25 2.86 -10.66 -0.06
CA GLY A 25 3.19 -11.98 -0.58
C GLY A 25 4.49 -11.98 -1.41
N ALA A 26 4.72 -10.93 -2.20
CA ALA A 26 5.97 -10.75 -2.93
C ALA A 26 7.16 -10.53 -1.98
N CYS A 27 7.01 -9.72 -0.92
CA CYS A 27 8.02 -9.57 0.13
C CYS A 27 8.41 -10.91 0.73
N ARG A 28 7.45 -11.74 1.11
CA ARG A 28 7.72 -13.08 1.66
C ARG A 28 8.46 -13.98 0.68
N ALA A 29 8.14 -13.90 -0.61
CA ALA A 29 8.84 -14.67 -1.64
C ALA A 29 10.29 -14.19 -1.82
N LEU A 30 10.54 -12.89 -1.75
CA LEU A 30 11.89 -12.30 -1.83
C LEU A 30 12.71 -12.63 -0.58
N GLU A 31 12.13 -12.51 0.62
CA GLU A 31 12.74 -12.95 1.88
C GLU A 31 13.16 -14.43 1.84
N SER A 32 12.24 -15.31 1.38
CA SER A 32 12.52 -16.74 1.25
C SER A 32 13.61 -17.06 0.24
N ALA A 33 13.82 -16.19 -0.74
CA ALA A 33 14.88 -16.32 -1.74
C ALA A 33 16.19 -15.62 -1.33
N GLY A 34 16.22 -14.92 -0.18
CA GLY A 34 17.38 -14.14 0.28
C GLY A 34 17.65 -12.90 -0.57
N LEU A 35 16.62 -12.33 -1.21
CA LEU A 35 16.69 -11.18 -2.12
C LEU A 35 16.02 -9.93 -1.55
N ASP A 36 15.59 -9.96 -0.30
CA ASP A 36 14.85 -8.89 0.38
C ASP A 36 15.66 -7.59 0.51
N LYS A 37 16.98 -7.72 0.68
CA LYS A 37 17.89 -6.55 0.84
C LYS A 37 18.12 -5.78 -0.45
N ASP A 38 18.00 -6.46 -1.58
CA ASP A 38 18.17 -5.90 -2.92
C ASP A 38 16.82 -5.68 -3.61
N ALA A 39 15.75 -5.58 -2.80
CA ALA A 39 14.38 -5.41 -3.27
C ALA A 39 13.72 -4.15 -2.69
N CYS A 40 12.89 -3.52 -3.52
CA CYS A 40 11.98 -2.47 -3.14
C CYS A 40 10.56 -2.88 -3.52
N VAL A 41 9.69 -2.99 -2.53
CA VAL A 41 8.29 -3.30 -2.73
C VAL A 41 7.44 -2.10 -2.33
N VAL A 42 6.50 -1.73 -3.21
CA VAL A 42 5.59 -0.61 -3.01
C VAL A 42 4.16 -1.12 -3.02
N GLY A 43 3.44 -0.87 -1.94
CA GLY A 43 2.04 -1.28 -1.75
C GLY A 43 1.02 -0.24 -2.20
N LEU A 44 -0.25 -0.65 -2.17
CA LEU A 44 -1.41 0.24 -2.33
C LEU A 44 -2.40 -0.03 -1.19
N GLY A 45 -2.61 0.99 -0.35
CA GLY A 45 -3.48 0.96 0.84
C GLY A 45 -2.80 1.56 2.07
N GLY A 46 -1.57 1.15 2.40
CA GLY A 46 -0.78 1.64 3.53
C GLY A 46 -0.96 0.85 4.84
N TYR A 47 -2.06 0.13 4.99
CA TYR A 47 -2.42 -0.52 6.25
C TYR A 47 -1.54 -1.72 6.59
N MET A 48 -1.28 -2.60 5.62
CA MET A 48 -0.38 -3.74 5.84
C MET A 48 1.09 -3.33 5.81
N ALA A 49 1.43 -2.29 5.05
CA ALA A 49 2.76 -1.71 5.05
C ALA A 49 3.12 -1.16 6.43
N LYS A 50 2.21 -0.41 7.09
CA LYS A 50 2.39 0.08 8.45
C LYS A 50 2.64 -1.06 9.45
N ASP A 51 1.85 -2.13 9.36
CA ASP A 51 2.01 -3.29 10.24
C ASP A 51 3.37 -3.97 10.04
N GLU A 52 3.82 -4.05 8.80
CA GLU A 52 5.14 -4.58 8.45
C GLU A 52 6.26 -3.72 9.07
N TRP A 53 6.14 -2.40 8.98
CA TRP A 53 7.12 -1.46 9.56
C TRP A 53 7.10 -1.45 11.09
N ASN A 54 5.91 -1.55 11.71
CA ASN A 54 5.78 -1.66 13.16
C ASN A 54 6.42 -2.95 13.70
N ASN A 55 6.28 -4.05 12.97
CA ASN A 55 6.77 -5.37 13.41
C ASN A 55 8.25 -5.58 13.13
N LYS A 56 8.77 -5.09 12.00
CA LYS A 56 10.13 -5.40 11.52
C LYS A 56 11.07 -4.19 11.47
N GLY A 57 10.53 -2.98 11.58
CA GLY A 57 11.28 -1.74 11.33
C GLY A 57 11.56 -1.51 9.83
N ALA A 58 12.09 -0.34 9.52
CA ALA A 58 12.38 0.09 8.14
C ALA A 58 13.37 -0.83 7.40
N ASP A 59 14.38 -1.32 8.12
CA ASP A 59 15.45 -2.14 7.55
C ASP A 59 15.12 -3.64 7.56
N GLY A 60 14.12 -4.06 8.34
CA GLY A 60 13.74 -5.45 8.50
C GLY A 60 12.80 -5.97 7.41
N THR A 61 12.45 -5.16 6.43
CA THR A 61 11.52 -5.52 5.35
C THR A 61 11.90 -4.89 4.02
N CYS A 62 11.52 -5.54 2.92
CA CYS A 62 11.62 -4.96 1.58
C CYS A 62 10.42 -4.07 1.21
N MET A 63 9.40 -3.95 2.05
CA MET A 63 8.30 -3.00 1.89
C MET A 63 8.83 -1.59 2.23
N LYS A 64 9.04 -0.75 1.21
CA LYS A 64 9.69 0.54 1.35
C LYS A 64 8.74 1.73 1.25
N ALA A 65 7.61 1.55 0.61
CA ALA A 65 6.58 2.59 0.49
C ALA A 65 5.20 1.97 0.24
N ALA A 66 4.17 2.78 0.43
CA ALA A 66 2.81 2.47 -0.03
C ALA A 66 2.11 3.76 -0.46
N ALA A 67 1.20 3.66 -1.43
CA ALA A 67 0.23 4.70 -1.70
C ALA A 67 -0.93 4.53 -0.71
N TYR A 68 -1.01 5.40 0.27
CA TYR A 68 -2.05 5.40 1.29
C TYR A 68 -3.22 6.31 0.89
N PHE A 69 -4.41 5.87 1.14
CA PHE A 69 -5.65 6.66 1.12
C PHE A 69 -6.51 6.29 2.32
N SER A 70 -7.14 7.29 2.94
CA SER A 70 -7.94 7.08 4.14
C SER A 70 -9.24 6.33 3.81
N SER A 71 -9.45 5.19 4.46
CA SER A 71 -10.71 4.43 4.37
C SER A 71 -11.90 5.25 4.85
N LEU A 72 -11.70 6.13 5.84
CA LEU A 72 -12.72 7.04 6.33
C LEU A 72 -13.12 8.03 5.23
N SER A 73 -12.16 8.66 4.55
CA SER A 73 -12.43 9.60 3.45
C SER A 73 -13.17 8.94 2.29
N VAL A 74 -12.82 7.70 1.96
CA VAL A 74 -13.54 6.90 0.94
C VAL A 74 -14.98 6.65 1.38
N GLY A 75 -15.19 6.26 2.64
CA GLY A 75 -16.51 6.02 3.21
C GLY A 75 -17.38 7.28 3.23
N GLU A 76 -16.84 8.38 3.74
CA GLU A 76 -17.54 9.69 3.80
C GLU A 76 -17.88 10.18 2.39
N GLY A 77 -16.94 10.11 1.44
CA GLY A 77 -17.18 10.50 0.05
C GLY A 77 -18.30 9.67 -0.58
N SER A 78 -18.29 8.37 -0.37
CA SER A 78 -19.32 7.45 -0.90
C SER A 78 -20.71 7.78 -0.32
N VAL A 79 -20.80 8.02 0.98
CA VAL A 79 -22.06 8.38 1.66
C VAL A 79 -22.56 9.76 1.17
N ASN A 80 -21.69 10.73 1.01
CA ASN A 80 -22.05 12.06 0.52
C ASN A 80 -22.61 12.00 -0.92
N VAL A 81 -21.99 11.22 -1.81
CA VAL A 81 -22.50 11.01 -3.17
C VAL A 81 -23.87 10.34 -3.13
N LEU A 82 -24.07 9.35 -2.27
CA LEU A 82 -25.37 8.69 -2.11
C LEU A 82 -26.44 9.67 -1.63
N TYR A 83 -26.16 10.54 -0.66
CA TYR A 83 -27.10 11.56 -0.19
C TYR A 83 -27.46 12.55 -1.30
N GLN A 84 -26.50 12.99 -2.10
CA GLN A 84 -26.77 13.88 -3.25
C GLN A 84 -27.77 13.22 -4.23
N ILE A 85 -27.60 11.93 -4.51
CA ILE A 85 -28.54 11.18 -5.39
C ILE A 85 -29.93 11.08 -4.76
N ILE A 86 -30.03 10.80 -3.46
CA ILE A 86 -31.31 10.70 -2.73
C ILE A 86 -32.05 12.05 -2.76
N ASP A 87 -31.30 13.14 -2.64
CA ASP A 87 -31.85 14.51 -2.68
C ASP A 87 -32.15 15.00 -4.11
N GLY A 88 -32.03 14.12 -5.11
CA GLY A 88 -32.36 14.41 -6.52
C GLY A 88 -31.29 15.24 -7.24
N GLN A 89 -30.09 15.34 -6.69
CA GLN A 89 -28.96 15.98 -7.33
C GLN A 89 -28.27 15.01 -8.27
N THR A 90 -27.51 15.53 -9.21
CA THR A 90 -26.64 14.73 -10.11
C THR A 90 -25.20 14.97 -9.69
N PRO A 91 -24.57 14.07 -8.93
CA PRO A 91 -23.18 14.20 -8.56
C PRO A 91 -22.27 14.00 -9.79
N ASP A 92 -21.01 14.43 -9.67
CA ASP A 92 -20.00 14.17 -10.68
C ASP A 92 -19.83 12.65 -10.91
N MET A 93 -19.51 12.29 -12.15
CA MET A 93 -19.28 10.88 -12.55
C MET A 93 -18.08 10.27 -11.83
N GLU A 94 -17.12 11.08 -11.43
CA GLU A 94 -15.91 10.68 -10.73
C GLU A 94 -15.73 11.54 -9.48
N THR A 95 -15.56 10.88 -8.34
CA THR A 95 -15.19 11.52 -7.07
C THR A 95 -13.88 10.90 -6.60
N ALA A 96 -12.80 11.68 -6.69
CA ALA A 96 -11.48 11.21 -6.28
C ALA A 96 -11.29 11.35 -4.76
N VAL A 97 -10.53 10.43 -4.19
CA VAL A 97 -9.96 10.55 -2.84
C VAL A 97 -8.46 10.71 -3.00
N ASP A 98 -7.90 11.69 -2.29
CA ASP A 98 -6.46 11.94 -2.33
C ASP A 98 -5.68 10.76 -1.75
N ALA A 99 -4.57 10.46 -2.40
CA ALA A 99 -3.61 9.47 -1.94
C ALA A 99 -2.25 10.13 -1.70
N VAL A 100 -1.56 9.69 -0.66
CA VAL A 100 -0.21 10.16 -0.33
C VAL A 100 0.75 8.98 -0.30
N ILE A 101 2.02 9.23 -0.60
CA ILE A 101 3.04 8.19 -0.46
C ILE A 101 3.52 8.18 0.99
N VAL A 102 3.31 7.03 1.63
CA VAL A 102 3.82 6.75 2.97
C VAL A 102 5.02 5.83 2.92
N THR A 103 5.96 6.08 3.82
CA THR A 103 7.22 5.36 4.00
C THR A 103 7.41 5.06 5.48
N PRO A 104 8.38 4.23 5.88
CA PRO A 104 8.71 4.01 7.30
C PRO A 104 8.96 5.29 8.10
N GLU A 105 9.40 6.37 7.44
CA GLU A 105 9.75 7.64 8.08
C GLU A 105 8.55 8.56 8.32
N ASN A 106 7.54 8.54 7.42
CA ASN A 106 6.45 9.53 7.46
C ASN A 106 5.07 8.95 7.73
N TYR A 107 4.89 7.62 7.71
CA TYR A 107 3.54 7.02 7.79
C TYR A 107 2.75 7.42 9.04
N LYS A 108 3.42 7.67 10.17
CA LYS A 108 2.73 8.07 11.42
C LYS A 108 2.09 9.45 11.30
N ASP A 109 2.78 10.35 10.62
CA ASP A 109 2.30 11.73 10.43
C ASP A 109 1.22 11.76 9.34
N GLU A 110 1.44 11.08 8.21
CA GLU A 110 0.54 11.07 7.05
C GLU A 110 -0.75 10.28 7.29
N MET A 111 -0.67 9.17 7.99
CA MET A 111 -1.82 8.31 8.30
C MET A 111 -2.57 8.77 9.55
N GLY A 112 -1.94 9.54 10.44
CA GLY A 112 -2.55 10.02 11.66
C GLY A 112 -3.12 8.88 12.51
N LYS A 113 -4.44 8.90 12.79
CA LYS A 113 -5.10 7.85 13.59
C LYS A 113 -5.05 6.46 12.93
N ASP A 114 -4.98 6.40 11.61
CA ASP A 114 -4.89 5.14 10.88
C ASP A 114 -3.50 4.47 11.05
N ALA A 115 -2.53 5.19 11.63
CA ALA A 115 -1.21 4.66 11.96
C ALA A 115 -1.17 3.87 13.30
N GLU A 116 -2.22 3.97 14.12
CA GLU A 116 -2.33 3.31 15.44
C GLU A 116 -2.63 1.81 15.34
#